data_fadc7af9411a49822e88ec94a42be8d7
#
_entry.id   fadc7af9411a49822e88ec94a42be8d7
#
_cell.length_a   1.000
_cell.length_b   1.000
_cell.length_c   1.000
_cell.angle_alpha   90.00
_cell.angle_beta   90.00
_cell.angle_gamma   90.00
#
_symmetry.space_group_name_H-M   'P 1'
#
loop_
_entity.id
_entity.type
_entity.pdbx_description
1 polymer ?
#
loop_
_entity_poly.entity_id
_entity_poly.type
_entity_poly.pdbx_seq_one_letter_code
_entity_poly.pdbx_strand_id
1 'polypeptide(L)'
;MSELTGPVYGHDAVQEGDNDLTKQHKGEPLGERIIVHGYVVDEDKRGVPDTLVEIWQANACGRYVHNVDQHPAPLDPNFTGAGRTISDKKGYYRFITVKPGAYPWGNHHNAWRPNHIHFSVFGHSFLSRLVTQMYFPGDPLFPFDPIFNSVTDDKARMRMVSKFDLENTIPDWALCFRFDIVLRGREATPQDPDRH
;
A
#
# COMPACT_ATOMS: atom_id res chain seq x y z
N MET A 1 -11.47 -3.47 -16.11
CA MET A 1 -10.10 -3.94 -16.38
C MET A 1 -9.54 -4.37 -15.03
N SER A 2 -9.17 -5.64 -14.91
CA SER A 2 -8.60 -6.21 -13.70
C SER A 2 -7.32 -5.44 -13.35
N GLU A 3 -7.33 -4.65 -12.30
CA GLU A 3 -6.09 -4.24 -11.68
C GLU A 3 -5.44 -5.50 -11.12
N LEU A 4 -4.21 -5.66 -11.50
CA LEU A 4 -3.35 -6.78 -11.28
C LEU A 4 -3.47 -7.33 -9.86
N THR A 5 -3.83 -8.58 -9.77
CA THR A 5 -3.50 -9.37 -8.58
C THR A 5 -1.99 -9.30 -8.44
N GLY A 6 -1.49 -8.60 -7.42
CA GLY A 6 -0.07 -8.60 -7.10
C GLY A 6 0.49 -10.02 -7.04
N PRO A 7 1.79 -10.20 -7.22
CA PRO A 7 2.40 -11.51 -7.23
C PRO A 7 2.09 -12.27 -5.94
N VAL A 8 1.59 -13.49 -6.07
CA VAL A 8 1.37 -14.38 -4.93
C VAL A 8 2.67 -15.15 -4.68
N TYR A 9 3.44 -14.70 -3.69
CA TYR A 9 4.63 -15.42 -3.23
C TYR A 9 4.35 -16.08 -1.88
N GLY A 10 4.88 -17.29 -1.67
CA GLY A 10 4.81 -17.93 -0.35
C GLY A 10 5.74 -17.26 0.67
N HIS A 11 5.51 -17.51 1.96
CA HIS A 11 6.33 -16.97 3.06
C HIS A 11 7.83 -17.29 2.88
N ASP A 12 8.16 -18.46 2.35
CA ASP A 12 9.54 -18.92 2.12
C ASP A 12 10.29 -18.12 1.04
N ALA A 13 9.58 -17.32 0.27
CA ALA A 13 10.17 -16.49 -0.79
C ALA A 13 10.58 -15.10 -0.33
N VAL A 14 10.28 -14.69 0.92
CA VAL A 14 10.62 -13.37 1.45
C VAL A 14 12.09 -13.35 1.85
N GLN A 15 12.83 -12.39 1.31
CA GLN A 15 14.25 -12.19 1.60
C GLN A 15 14.48 -10.92 2.43
N GLU A 16 15.60 -10.87 3.12
CA GLU A 16 16.04 -9.65 3.80
C GLU A 16 16.21 -8.52 2.79
N GLY A 17 15.59 -7.36 3.08
CA GLY A 17 15.61 -6.19 2.21
C GLY A 17 14.45 -6.09 1.21
N ASP A 18 13.62 -7.13 1.04
CA ASP A 18 12.42 -7.09 0.17
C ASP A 18 11.42 -5.98 0.56
N ASN A 19 11.52 -5.48 1.78
CA ASN A 19 10.71 -4.38 2.31
C ASN A 19 11.33 -2.98 2.11
N ASP A 20 12.51 -2.88 1.50
CA ASP A 20 13.12 -1.60 1.13
C ASP A 20 13.09 -1.42 -0.39
N LEU A 21 12.02 -0.80 -0.90
CA LEU A 21 11.83 -0.57 -2.33
C LEU A 21 12.80 0.46 -2.90
N THR A 22 13.52 1.18 -2.04
CA THR A 22 14.51 2.17 -2.48
C THR A 22 15.88 1.55 -2.77
N LYS A 23 16.07 0.27 -2.44
CA LYS A 23 17.35 -0.45 -2.62
C LYS A 23 17.27 -1.64 -3.57
N GLN A 24 16.20 -1.77 -4.32
CA GLN A 24 16.03 -2.87 -5.29
C GLN A 24 16.90 -2.72 -6.54
N HIS A 25 17.46 -1.54 -6.78
CA HIS A 25 18.31 -1.20 -7.91
C HIS A 25 19.63 -0.55 -7.45
N LYS A 26 20.58 -0.38 -8.38
CA LYS A 26 21.88 0.24 -8.07
C LYS A 26 21.76 1.74 -7.77
N GLY A 27 20.80 2.43 -8.40
CA GLY A 27 20.52 3.85 -8.17
C GLY A 27 19.37 4.02 -7.19
N GLU A 28 19.25 5.23 -6.64
CA GLU A 28 18.12 5.59 -5.80
C GLU A 28 16.91 6.00 -6.65
N PRO A 29 15.69 5.62 -6.26
CA PRO A 29 14.49 6.08 -6.93
C PRO A 29 14.24 7.57 -6.71
N LEU A 30 13.58 8.21 -7.65
CA LEU A 30 13.16 9.60 -7.56
C LEU A 30 11.91 9.73 -6.69
N GLY A 31 11.82 10.82 -5.92
CA GLY A 31 10.64 11.16 -5.13
C GLY A 31 10.91 11.32 -3.65
N GLU A 32 9.85 11.62 -2.91
CA GLU A 32 9.87 11.73 -1.45
C GLU A 32 9.98 10.34 -0.83
N ARG A 33 11.11 10.06 -0.14
CA ARG A 33 11.26 8.81 0.62
C ARG A 33 10.32 8.81 1.82
N ILE A 34 9.61 7.71 2.01
CA ILE A 34 8.71 7.51 3.13
C ILE A 34 8.95 6.17 3.81
N ILE A 35 8.57 6.11 5.07
CA ILE A 35 8.41 4.88 5.83
C ILE A 35 6.91 4.63 5.96
N VAL A 36 6.47 3.42 5.63
CA VAL A 36 5.12 2.94 5.91
C VAL A 36 5.23 1.80 6.90
N HIS A 37 4.57 1.92 8.05
CA HIS A 37 4.58 0.90 9.08
C HIS A 37 3.22 0.74 9.74
N GLY A 38 3.04 -0.34 10.48
CA GLY A 38 1.80 -0.57 11.22
C GLY A 38 1.77 -1.98 11.81
N TYR A 39 0.59 -2.36 12.23
CA TYR A 39 0.34 -3.67 12.80
C TYR A 39 -0.76 -4.38 12.04
N VAL A 40 -0.57 -5.67 11.77
CA VAL A 40 -1.64 -6.57 11.39
C VAL A 40 -2.25 -7.10 12.69
N VAL A 41 -3.55 -6.85 12.88
CA VAL A 41 -4.26 -7.21 14.11
C VAL A 41 -5.58 -7.95 13.81
N ASP A 42 -6.04 -8.71 14.79
CA ASP A 42 -7.37 -9.33 14.78
C ASP A 42 -8.46 -8.37 15.28
N GLU A 43 -9.70 -8.86 15.42
CA GLU A 43 -10.84 -8.09 15.93
C GLU A 43 -10.71 -7.62 17.38
N ASP A 44 -9.87 -8.28 18.16
CA ASP A 44 -9.58 -7.95 19.56
C ASP A 44 -8.35 -7.03 19.72
N LYS A 45 -7.80 -6.53 18.60
CA LYS A 45 -6.58 -5.70 18.53
C LYS A 45 -5.31 -6.43 18.96
N ARG A 46 -5.30 -7.76 18.90
CA ARG A 46 -4.09 -8.56 19.15
C ARG A 46 -3.29 -8.65 17.86
N GLY A 47 -1.98 -8.48 17.96
CA GLY A 47 -1.09 -8.63 16.81
C GLY A 47 -1.14 -10.04 16.21
N VAL A 48 -1.20 -10.13 14.89
CA VAL A 48 -1.15 -11.38 14.15
C VAL A 48 0.26 -11.57 13.59
N PRO A 49 1.07 -12.46 14.18
CA PRO A 49 2.44 -12.70 13.74
C PRO A 49 2.48 -13.50 12.44
N ASP A 50 3.67 -13.58 11.86
CA ASP A 50 3.99 -14.41 10.70
C ASP A 50 3.03 -14.23 9.51
N THR A 51 2.50 -13.01 9.36
CA THR A 51 1.60 -12.63 8.28
C THR A 51 2.41 -12.09 7.10
N LEU A 52 2.24 -12.65 5.93
CA LEU A 52 2.83 -12.10 4.71
C LEU A 52 2.09 -10.81 4.33
N VAL A 53 2.84 -9.72 4.25
CA VAL A 53 2.36 -8.42 3.79
C VAL A 53 3.10 -8.07 2.50
N GLU A 54 2.36 -7.88 1.43
CA GLU A 54 2.87 -7.43 0.13
C GLU A 54 2.30 -6.06 -0.19
N ILE A 55 3.10 -5.22 -0.82
CA ILE A 55 2.66 -3.92 -1.34
C ILE A 55 3.01 -3.77 -2.80
N TRP A 56 2.20 -2.98 -3.53
CA TRP A 56 2.55 -2.47 -4.85
C TRP A 56 1.97 -1.08 -5.08
N GLN A 57 2.67 -0.28 -5.86
CA GLN A 57 2.35 1.13 -6.04
C GLN A 57 2.91 1.70 -7.35
N ALA A 58 2.37 2.83 -7.76
CA ALA A 58 2.98 3.68 -8.78
C ALA A 58 4.29 4.33 -8.26
N ASN A 59 5.15 4.77 -9.16
CA ASN A 59 6.29 5.62 -8.80
C ASN A 59 5.84 7.03 -8.38
N ALA A 60 6.78 7.91 -8.04
CA ALA A 60 6.48 9.29 -7.64
C ALA A 60 5.78 10.13 -8.73
N CYS A 61 5.88 9.73 -9.99
CA CYS A 61 5.20 10.39 -11.11
C CYS A 61 3.81 9.79 -11.41
N GLY A 62 3.33 8.84 -10.63
CA GLY A 62 2.05 8.16 -10.88
C GLY A 62 2.10 7.10 -11.98
N ARG A 63 3.27 6.51 -12.26
CA ARG A 63 3.45 5.49 -13.29
C ARG A 63 3.75 4.13 -12.69
N TYR A 64 3.02 3.09 -13.13
CA TYR A 64 3.30 1.70 -12.80
C TYR A 64 4.30 1.07 -13.79
N VAL A 65 5.16 0.19 -13.29
CA VAL A 65 6.00 -0.67 -14.12
C VAL A 65 5.15 -1.84 -14.62
N HIS A 66 4.24 -1.56 -15.52
CA HIS A 66 3.35 -2.57 -16.10
C HIS A 66 2.96 -2.22 -17.54
N ASN A 67 2.90 -3.24 -18.41
CA ASN A 67 2.62 -3.05 -19.84
C ASN A 67 1.23 -2.48 -20.14
N VAL A 68 0.27 -2.63 -19.23
CA VAL A 68 -1.09 -2.09 -19.38
C VAL A 68 -1.15 -0.60 -19.04
N ASP A 69 -0.25 -0.10 -18.19
CA ASP A 69 -0.20 1.31 -17.87
C ASP A 69 0.41 2.09 -19.06
N GLN A 70 -0.41 2.90 -19.71
CA GLN A 70 -0.03 3.75 -20.83
C GLN A 70 0.02 5.23 -20.45
N HIS A 71 -0.04 5.55 -19.15
CA HIS A 71 0.08 6.94 -18.69
C HIS A 71 1.41 7.55 -19.17
N PRO A 72 1.41 8.75 -19.77
CA PRO A 72 2.63 9.35 -20.35
C PRO A 72 3.64 9.88 -19.34
N ALA A 73 3.44 9.64 -18.03
CA ALA A 73 4.43 9.93 -17.00
C ALA A 73 5.69 9.04 -17.17
N PRO A 74 6.88 9.52 -16.79
CA PRO A 74 8.11 8.76 -16.93
C PRO A 74 8.16 7.55 -16.00
N LEU A 75 8.74 6.45 -16.49
CA LEU A 75 9.17 5.35 -15.65
C LEU A 75 10.43 5.75 -14.87
N ASP A 76 10.55 5.28 -13.64
CA ASP A 76 11.78 5.39 -12.86
C ASP A 76 12.59 4.09 -13.01
N PRO A 77 13.80 4.12 -13.59
CA PRO A 77 14.60 2.92 -13.79
C PRO A 77 15.12 2.30 -12.48
N ASN A 78 15.01 3.04 -11.37
CA ASN A 78 15.45 2.61 -10.04
C ASN A 78 14.29 2.23 -9.11
N PHE A 79 13.07 2.06 -9.65
CA PHE A 79 11.89 1.74 -8.85
C PHE A 79 11.01 0.69 -9.50
N THR A 80 10.89 -0.48 -8.87
CA THR A 80 9.99 -1.55 -9.32
C THR A 80 8.57 -1.36 -8.79
N GLY A 81 8.41 -0.76 -7.62
CA GLY A 81 7.12 -0.45 -7.02
C GLY A 81 6.44 -1.61 -6.31
N ALA A 82 7.09 -2.74 -6.09
CA ALA A 82 6.57 -3.87 -5.34
C ALA A 82 7.55 -4.31 -4.25
N GLY A 83 7.02 -4.68 -3.09
CA GLY A 83 7.80 -5.17 -1.95
C GLY A 83 6.98 -6.07 -1.05
N ARG A 84 7.65 -6.76 -0.13
CA ARG A 84 7.02 -7.72 0.78
C ARG A 84 7.78 -7.84 2.08
N THR A 85 7.08 -8.28 3.12
CA THR A 85 7.67 -8.57 4.44
C THR A 85 6.79 -9.56 5.20
N ILE A 86 7.34 -10.12 6.27
CA ILE A 86 6.58 -10.93 7.24
C ILE A 86 6.43 -10.11 8.52
N SER A 87 5.22 -10.06 9.07
CA SER A 87 4.98 -9.39 10.34
C SER A 87 5.71 -10.11 11.49
N ASP A 88 6.22 -9.33 12.44
CA ASP A 88 6.91 -9.86 13.62
C ASP A 88 5.94 -10.52 14.62
N LYS A 89 6.48 -10.97 15.76
CA LYS A 89 5.71 -11.62 16.87
C LYS A 89 4.59 -10.75 17.44
N LYS A 90 4.63 -9.44 17.21
CA LYS A 90 3.60 -8.47 17.63
C LYS A 90 2.66 -8.06 16.51
N GLY A 91 2.82 -8.65 15.30
CA GLY A 91 2.10 -8.27 14.11
C GLY A 91 2.66 -7.02 13.40
N TYR A 92 3.82 -6.50 13.83
CA TYR A 92 4.42 -5.30 13.27
C TYR A 92 5.02 -5.56 11.90
N TYR A 93 4.82 -4.63 10.96
CA TYR A 93 5.44 -4.61 9.64
C TYR A 93 6.00 -3.22 9.31
N ARG A 94 6.95 -3.15 8.39
CA ARG A 94 7.57 -1.89 7.96
C ARG A 94 8.08 -1.99 6.53
N PHE A 95 7.86 -0.93 5.76
CA PHE A 95 8.41 -0.72 4.42
C PHE A 95 9.14 0.63 4.35
N ILE A 96 10.14 0.70 3.47
CA ILE A 96 10.76 1.94 3.00
C ILE A 96 10.44 2.04 1.52
N THR A 97 9.89 3.16 1.08
CA THR A 97 9.50 3.36 -0.32
C THR A 97 9.55 4.85 -0.69
N VAL A 98 9.10 5.20 -1.88
CA VAL A 98 8.81 6.59 -2.26
C VAL A 98 7.31 6.81 -2.23
N LYS A 99 6.88 8.04 -1.90
CA LYS A 99 5.47 8.41 -1.94
C LYS A 99 4.97 8.31 -3.39
N PRO A 100 3.93 7.50 -3.66
CA PRO A 100 3.40 7.38 -5.02
C PRO A 100 2.75 8.67 -5.49
N GLY A 101 2.83 8.96 -6.77
CA GLY A 101 2.07 10.03 -7.41
C GLY A 101 0.62 9.64 -7.66
N ALA A 102 -0.25 10.65 -7.79
CA ALA A 102 -1.58 10.46 -8.34
C ALA A 102 -1.48 10.06 -9.82
N TYR A 103 -2.45 9.30 -10.33
CA TYR A 103 -2.45 8.90 -11.74
C TYR A 103 -3.84 8.97 -12.37
N PRO A 104 -3.91 9.24 -13.70
CA PRO A 104 -5.17 9.25 -14.40
C PRO A 104 -5.72 7.84 -14.57
N TRP A 105 -7.03 7.71 -14.41
CA TRP A 105 -7.75 6.46 -14.56
C TRP A 105 -8.71 6.53 -15.75
N GLY A 106 -8.63 5.58 -16.68
CA GLY A 106 -9.33 5.64 -17.95
C GLY A 106 -10.85 5.42 -17.92
N ASN A 107 -11.50 5.42 -16.74
CA ASN A 107 -12.92 5.10 -16.62
C ASN A 107 -13.86 6.24 -17.02
N HIS A 108 -13.42 7.48 -16.90
CA HIS A 108 -14.17 8.64 -17.38
C HIS A 108 -13.22 9.81 -17.67
N HIS A 109 -13.76 10.87 -18.33
CA HIS A 109 -12.98 12.05 -18.66
C HIS A 109 -12.39 12.72 -17.42
N ASN A 110 -11.07 12.97 -17.47
CA ASN A 110 -10.34 13.65 -16.40
C ASN A 110 -10.46 12.99 -15.01
N ALA A 111 -10.57 11.66 -14.96
CA ALA A 111 -10.56 10.91 -13.72
C ALA A 111 -9.13 10.73 -13.20
N TRP A 112 -8.88 11.09 -11.97
CA TRP A 112 -7.60 10.93 -11.29
C TRP A 112 -7.78 10.18 -10.00
N ARG A 113 -6.87 9.25 -9.74
CA ARG A 113 -6.81 8.55 -8.47
C ARG A 113 -5.86 9.25 -7.50
N PRO A 114 -6.24 9.37 -6.21
CA PRO A 114 -5.36 9.88 -5.17
C PRO A 114 -4.11 9.02 -4.99
N ASN A 115 -3.10 9.57 -4.34
CA ASN A 115 -1.90 8.83 -3.95
C ASN A 115 -2.28 7.65 -3.07
N HIS A 116 -1.91 6.43 -3.45
CA HIS A 116 -2.23 5.23 -2.66
C HIS A 116 -1.20 4.12 -2.87
N ILE A 117 -1.15 3.21 -1.91
CA ILE A 117 -0.36 1.98 -1.95
C ILE A 117 -1.33 0.81 -1.78
N HIS A 118 -1.25 -0.17 -2.68
CA HIS A 118 -2.00 -1.41 -2.55
C HIS A 118 -1.33 -2.33 -1.52
N PHE A 119 -2.15 -3.01 -0.74
CA PHE A 119 -1.74 -4.02 0.23
C PHE A 119 -2.42 -5.34 -0.05
N SER A 120 -1.67 -6.42 0.04
CA SER A 120 -2.15 -7.78 0.05
C SER A 120 -1.63 -8.47 1.31
N VAL A 121 -2.54 -8.95 2.14
CA VAL A 121 -2.23 -9.52 3.44
C VAL A 121 -2.76 -10.93 3.50
N PHE A 122 -1.87 -11.90 3.77
CA PHE A 122 -2.21 -13.31 3.89
C PHE A 122 -2.15 -13.73 5.36
N GLY A 123 -3.30 -14.11 5.92
CA GLY A 123 -3.36 -14.70 7.26
C GLY A 123 -2.69 -16.10 7.31
N HIS A 124 -2.60 -16.68 8.51
CA HIS A 124 -2.00 -18.00 8.76
C HIS A 124 -2.60 -19.14 7.94
N SER A 125 -3.83 -19.03 7.50
CA SER A 125 -4.41 -19.93 6.52
C SER A 125 -4.48 -19.19 5.18
N PHE A 126 -3.84 -19.71 4.15
CA PHE A 126 -3.90 -19.21 2.77
C PHE A 126 -5.32 -19.05 2.20
N LEU A 127 -6.34 -19.38 2.99
CA LEU A 127 -7.76 -19.29 2.65
C LEU A 127 -8.32 -17.86 2.83
N SER A 128 -7.62 -16.94 3.50
CA SER A 128 -8.07 -15.57 3.68
C SER A 128 -6.99 -14.58 3.23
N ARG A 129 -7.20 -13.96 2.09
CA ARG A 129 -6.40 -12.85 1.58
C ARG A 129 -7.21 -11.56 1.72
N LEU A 130 -6.67 -10.59 2.43
CA LEU A 130 -7.18 -9.22 2.41
C LEU A 130 -6.40 -8.43 1.36
N VAL A 131 -7.10 -7.88 0.38
CA VAL A 131 -6.54 -6.87 -0.53
C VAL A 131 -7.18 -5.55 -0.17
N THR A 132 -6.38 -4.51 0.06
CA THR A 132 -6.85 -3.18 0.43
C THR A 132 -5.93 -2.11 -0.13
N GLN A 133 -6.33 -0.84 0.01
CA GLN A 133 -5.53 0.30 -0.40
C GLN A 133 -5.29 1.21 0.80
N MET A 134 -4.05 1.65 0.96
CA MET A 134 -3.67 2.70 1.90
C MET A 134 -3.63 4.03 1.18
N TYR A 135 -4.37 5.01 1.68
CA TYR A 135 -4.37 6.37 1.19
C TYR A 135 -3.60 7.31 2.13
N PHE A 136 -3.14 8.44 1.60
CA PHE A 136 -2.45 9.46 2.39
C PHE A 136 -3.42 10.52 2.90
N PRO A 137 -3.23 11.06 4.13
CA PRO A 137 -4.15 12.01 4.69
C PRO A 137 -4.20 13.33 3.91
N GLY A 138 -5.40 13.90 3.79
CA GLY A 138 -5.59 15.24 3.20
C GLY A 138 -5.51 15.30 1.67
N ASP A 139 -5.59 14.17 0.97
CA ASP A 139 -5.56 14.17 -0.49
C ASP A 139 -6.82 14.84 -1.08
N PRO A 140 -6.68 15.87 -1.94
CA PRO A 140 -7.80 16.60 -2.51
C PRO A 140 -8.64 15.77 -3.50
N LEU A 141 -8.13 14.61 -3.94
CA LEU A 141 -8.82 13.74 -4.89
C LEU A 141 -9.82 12.77 -4.22
N PHE A 142 -9.85 12.66 -2.90
CA PHE A 142 -10.79 11.77 -2.20
C PHE A 142 -12.25 11.90 -2.65
N PRO A 143 -12.82 13.10 -2.81
CA PRO A 143 -14.21 13.24 -3.24
C PRO A 143 -14.48 12.71 -4.66
N PHE A 144 -13.44 12.55 -5.46
CA PHE A 144 -13.53 12.20 -6.88
C PHE A 144 -13.11 10.74 -7.17
N ASP A 145 -12.54 10.02 -6.20
CA ASP A 145 -12.14 8.62 -6.39
C ASP A 145 -13.32 7.67 -6.14
N PRO A 146 -13.88 7.01 -7.18
CA PRO A 146 -15.00 6.10 -7.00
C PRO A 146 -14.63 4.86 -6.18
N ILE A 147 -13.36 4.42 -6.19
CA ILE A 147 -12.91 3.27 -5.38
C ILE A 147 -12.90 3.65 -3.90
N PHE A 148 -12.31 4.77 -3.53
CA PHE A 148 -12.35 5.28 -2.17
C PHE A 148 -13.79 5.47 -1.67
N ASN A 149 -14.67 6.02 -2.50
CA ASN A 149 -16.06 6.30 -2.17
C ASN A 149 -17.00 5.08 -2.29
N SER A 150 -16.54 3.94 -2.82
CA SER A 150 -17.31 2.69 -2.82
C SER A 150 -17.54 2.17 -1.40
N VAL A 151 -16.66 2.50 -0.46
CA VAL A 151 -16.86 2.24 0.97
C VAL A 151 -17.79 3.29 1.55
N THR A 152 -19.07 2.96 1.69
CA THR A 152 -20.15 3.90 2.07
C THR A 152 -20.11 4.33 3.54
N ASP A 153 -19.58 3.49 4.43
CA ASP A 153 -19.39 3.84 5.85
C ASP A 153 -18.16 4.72 6.00
N ASP A 154 -18.36 5.97 6.42
CA ASP A 154 -17.28 6.94 6.60
C ASP A 154 -16.19 6.47 7.58
N LYS A 155 -16.58 5.79 8.66
CA LYS A 155 -15.61 5.25 9.63
C LYS A 155 -14.78 4.11 9.02
N ALA A 156 -15.41 3.27 8.22
CA ALA A 156 -14.72 2.21 7.49
C ALA A 156 -13.76 2.82 6.45
N ARG A 157 -14.24 3.80 5.67
CA ARG A 157 -13.45 4.51 4.67
C ARG A 157 -12.22 5.19 5.28
N MET A 158 -12.37 5.84 6.43
CA MET A 158 -11.24 6.47 7.14
C MET A 158 -10.22 5.48 7.69
N ARG A 159 -10.56 4.19 7.83
CA ARG A 159 -9.59 3.13 8.16
C ARG A 159 -8.64 2.79 6.99
N MET A 160 -8.97 3.23 5.78
CA MET A 160 -8.06 3.13 4.62
C MET A 160 -7.06 4.30 4.54
N VAL A 161 -7.23 5.34 5.36
CA VAL A 161 -6.33 6.50 5.37
C VAL A 161 -5.26 6.33 6.44
N SER A 162 -4.00 6.38 6.03
CA SER A 162 -2.85 6.33 6.94
C SER A 162 -2.79 7.57 7.84
N LYS A 163 -2.04 7.45 8.92
CA LYS A 163 -1.78 8.57 9.84
C LYS A 163 -0.33 8.99 9.71
N PHE A 164 -0.09 10.29 9.58
CA PHE A 164 1.26 10.83 9.67
C PHE A 164 1.82 10.54 11.08
N ASP A 165 3.02 9.98 11.14
CA ASP A 165 3.68 9.56 12.38
C ASP A 165 5.00 10.34 12.55
N LEU A 166 4.91 11.46 13.26
CA LEU A 166 6.06 12.32 13.50
C LEU A 166 7.12 11.63 14.37
N GLU A 167 6.70 10.81 15.34
CA GLU A 167 7.61 10.16 16.29
C GLU A 167 8.54 9.15 15.60
N ASN A 168 8.06 8.49 14.55
CA ASN A 168 8.84 7.53 13.75
C ASN A 168 9.39 8.13 12.45
N THR A 169 9.17 9.42 12.20
CA THR A 169 9.81 10.16 11.12
C THR A 169 11.30 10.29 11.40
N ILE A 170 12.14 10.00 10.40
CA ILE A 170 13.59 10.16 10.51
C ILE A 170 13.96 11.51 9.94
N PRO A 171 14.47 12.45 10.78
CA PRO A 171 14.84 13.80 10.35
C PRO A 171 15.76 13.79 9.13
N ASP A 172 15.52 14.70 8.19
CA ASP A 172 16.27 14.90 6.96
C ASP A 172 16.35 13.67 6.02
N TRP A 173 15.61 12.59 6.33
CA TRP A 173 15.71 11.35 5.56
C TRP A 173 14.37 10.81 5.05
N ALA A 174 13.35 10.57 5.90
CA ALA A 174 12.07 10.02 5.47
C ALA A 174 10.92 10.38 6.42
N LEU A 175 9.79 10.82 5.87
CA LEU A 175 8.55 10.97 6.59
C LEU A 175 7.91 9.59 6.88
N CYS A 176 7.25 9.46 8.02
CA CYS A 176 6.65 8.20 8.43
C CYS A 176 5.11 8.25 8.43
N PHE A 177 4.51 7.18 7.93
CA PHE A 177 3.06 7.00 7.89
C PHE A 177 2.69 5.66 8.53
N ARG A 178 1.75 5.71 9.47
CA ARG A 178 1.23 4.52 10.14
C ARG A 178 -0.08 4.05 9.50
N PHE A 179 -0.15 2.76 9.19
CA PHE A 179 -1.33 2.11 8.66
C PHE A 179 -1.53 0.76 9.34
N ASP A 180 -2.47 0.68 10.28
CA ASP A 180 -2.82 -0.56 10.97
C ASP A 180 -3.89 -1.31 10.16
N ILE A 181 -3.73 -2.63 10.03
CA ILE A 181 -4.60 -3.50 9.24
C ILE A 181 -5.36 -4.43 10.19
N VAL A 182 -6.68 -4.30 10.24
CA VAL A 182 -7.57 -5.15 11.01
C VAL A 182 -8.16 -6.21 10.09
N LEU A 183 -7.84 -7.49 10.32
CA LEU A 183 -8.16 -8.57 9.39
C LEU A 183 -9.65 -8.92 9.32
N ARG A 184 -10.39 -8.74 10.42
CA ARG A 184 -11.79 -9.13 10.52
C ARG A 184 -12.54 -8.38 11.62
N GLY A 185 -13.87 -8.59 11.71
CA GLY A 185 -14.71 -7.98 12.73
C GLY A 185 -15.34 -6.65 12.26
N ARG A 186 -16.06 -5.99 13.17
CA ARG A 186 -16.78 -4.75 12.88
C ARG A 186 -15.86 -3.61 12.45
N GLU A 187 -14.62 -3.61 12.93
CA GLU A 187 -13.61 -2.61 12.62
C GLU A 187 -12.60 -3.09 11.57
N ALA A 188 -12.94 -4.13 10.80
CA ALA A 188 -12.07 -4.63 9.75
C ALA A 188 -11.69 -3.53 8.76
N THR A 189 -10.44 -3.61 8.29
CA THR A 189 -9.97 -2.78 7.18
C THR A 189 -10.78 -3.15 5.92
N PRO A 190 -11.34 -2.18 5.21
CA PRO A 190 -12.14 -2.45 4.03
C PRO A 190 -11.36 -3.22 2.97
N GLN A 191 -12.05 -4.14 2.33
CA GLN A 191 -11.53 -4.86 1.17
C GLN A 191 -11.63 -3.97 -0.07
N ASP A 192 -10.63 -4.05 -0.95
CA ASP A 192 -10.67 -3.44 -2.27
C ASP A 192 -11.83 -4.04 -3.08
N PRO A 193 -12.78 -3.21 -3.58
CA PRO A 193 -13.91 -3.70 -4.37
C PRO A 193 -13.51 -4.24 -5.74
N ASP A 194 -12.36 -3.82 -6.30
CA ASP A 194 -11.87 -4.23 -7.61
C ASP A 194 -11.22 -5.63 -7.61
N ARG A 195 -11.51 -6.43 -6.61
CA ARG A 195 -11.05 -7.80 -6.48
C ARG A 195 -11.74 -8.71 -7.50
N HIS A 196 -11.12 -8.91 -8.64
CA HIS A 196 -11.47 -9.97 -9.59
C HIS A 196 -10.25 -10.82 -9.94
#